data_a0665bafc235144c49ba7e00d558cd82
#
_entry.id   a0665bafc235144c49ba7e00d558cd82
#
_cell.length_a   1.000
_cell.length_b   1.000
_cell.length_c   1.000
_cell.angle_alpha   90.00
_cell.angle_beta   90.00
_cell.angle_gamma   90.00
#
_symmetry.space_group_name_H-M   'P 1'
#
loop_
_entity.id
_entity.type
_entity.pdbx_description
1 polymer ?
#
loop_
_entity_poly.entity_id
_entity_poly.type
_entity_poly.pdbx_seq_one_letter_code
_entity_poly.pdbx_strand_id
1 'polypeptide(L)'
;ISVRDCKAKPRQCGAFPRFPPPPEMDPVSPAQDPKPVSPTGGNGTFSVAQSRALVAQLRRAEIYRDYAAAFRETTGLPIALRPVEGMDLPHHGDPREAPFCALLARSNHSCAACLQLQRRVEEEARLAPKTLRCFAGLCDSAVPVRVGENVVAFLQTGQVLPQAPTRAGFNRAARELLRYGAEADLKRLEEAYFQTRV
;
A
#
# COMPACT_ATOMS: atom_id res chain seq x y z
N ILE A 1 -28.47 0.01 45.27
CA ILE A 1 -27.04 -0.10 45.44
C ILE A 1 -26.39 0.83 44.39
N SER A 2 -25.74 1.86 44.94
CA SER A 2 -25.24 3.08 44.31
C SER A 2 -24.16 2.84 43.26
N VAL A 3 -24.30 3.49 42.10
CA VAL A 3 -23.26 3.64 41.06
C VAL A 3 -22.38 4.81 41.50
N ARG A 4 -21.13 4.53 41.87
CA ARG A 4 -20.12 5.56 42.16
C ARG A 4 -19.18 5.74 40.97
N ASP A 5 -19.14 6.97 40.54
CA ASP A 5 -18.18 7.69 39.70
C ASP A 5 -16.79 7.06 39.56
N CYS A 6 -16.39 6.75 38.31
CA CYS A 6 -15.02 6.69 37.87
C CYS A 6 -14.72 7.88 36.95
N LYS A 7 -14.32 9.01 37.55
CA LYS A 7 -13.69 10.13 36.83
C LYS A 7 -12.24 9.73 36.47
N ALA A 8 -12.01 9.30 35.24
CA ALA A 8 -10.68 9.14 34.71
C ALA A 8 -10.09 10.54 34.39
N LYS A 9 -8.97 10.89 35.04
CA LYS A 9 -8.19 12.09 34.73
C LYS A 9 -7.60 12.00 33.33
N PRO A 10 -7.60 13.09 32.53
CA PRO A 10 -6.90 13.12 31.26
C PRO A 10 -5.38 12.99 31.50
N ARG A 11 -4.76 11.98 30.88
CA ARG A 11 -3.30 11.86 30.84
C ARG A 11 -2.76 13.00 29.98
N GLN A 12 -1.88 13.81 30.58
CA GLN A 12 -1.13 14.84 29.88
C GLN A 12 -0.30 14.19 28.77
N CYS A 13 -0.51 14.62 27.53
CA CYS A 13 0.38 14.31 26.41
C CYS A 13 1.77 14.87 26.74
N GLY A 14 2.71 13.98 27.01
CA GLY A 14 4.12 14.33 27.14
C GLY A 14 4.63 14.96 25.84
N ALA A 15 5.40 16.02 25.95
CA ALA A 15 6.01 16.71 24.83
C ALA A 15 6.84 15.72 24.00
N PHE A 16 6.59 15.70 22.69
CA PHE A 16 7.41 14.95 21.74
C PHE A 16 8.88 15.39 21.84
N PRO A 17 9.85 14.47 21.85
CA PRO A 17 11.25 14.84 21.81
C PRO A 17 11.52 15.60 20.50
N ARG A 18 12.15 16.79 20.65
CA ARG A 18 12.60 17.56 19.48
C ARG A 18 13.75 16.79 18.83
N PHE A 19 13.57 16.39 17.60
CA PHE A 19 14.64 15.85 16.78
C PHE A 19 15.70 16.94 16.56
N PRO A 20 17.00 16.62 16.65
CA PRO A 20 18.05 17.56 16.26
C PRO A 20 17.90 17.91 14.78
N PRO A 21 18.26 19.12 14.34
CA PRO A 21 18.27 19.47 12.95
C PRO A 21 19.21 18.52 12.18
N PRO A 22 18.88 18.16 10.92
CA PRO A 22 19.73 17.32 10.11
C PRO A 22 21.13 17.98 9.98
N PRO A 23 22.21 17.17 9.93
CA PRO A 23 23.55 17.71 9.71
C PRO A 23 23.58 18.48 8.37
N GLU A 24 24.27 19.63 8.36
CA GLU A 24 24.55 20.36 7.12
C GLU A 24 25.28 19.42 6.18
N MET A 25 24.64 19.13 5.04
CA MET A 25 25.25 18.30 4.00
C MET A 25 26.21 19.17 3.19
N ASP A 26 27.47 18.77 3.13
CA ASP A 26 28.43 19.35 2.20
C ASP A 26 27.86 19.28 0.76
N PRO A 27 28.15 20.29 -0.08
CA PRO A 27 27.66 20.32 -1.46
C PRO A 27 28.17 19.09 -2.21
N VAL A 28 27.28 18.16 -2.52
CA VAL A 28 27.57 17.00 -3.35
C VAL A 28 27.97 17.51 -4.73
N SER A 29 29.16 17.14 -5.18
CA SER A 29 29.59 17.38 -6.56
C SER A 29 28.52 16.89 -7.54
N PRO A 30 28.21 17.65 -8.60
CA PRO A 30 27.15 17.29 -9.52
C PRO A 30 27.50 15.95 -10.19
N ALA A 31 26.80 14.90 -9.77
CA ALA A 31 26.71 13.66 -10.53
C ALA A 31 26.12 14.01 -11.91
N GLN A 32 26.73 13.53 -12.97
CA GLN A 32 26.27 13.78 -14.33
C GLN A 32 24.83 13.26 -14.44
N ASP A 33 23.88 14.17 -14.62
CA ASP A 33 22.49 13.86 -14.85
C ASP A 33 22.37 12.90 -16.03
N PRO A 34 21.61 11.79 -15.88
CA PRO A 34 21.26 10.98 -17.02
C PRO A 34 20.50 11.88 -18.01
N LYS A 35 20.96 11.91 -19.27
CA LYS A 35 20.34 12.72 -20.33
C LYS A 35 18.82 12.56 -20.26
N PRO A 36 18.06 13.68 -20.21
CA PRO A 36 16.60 13.61 -20.24
C PRO A 36 16.18 12.90 -21.52
N VAL A 37 15.38 11.85 -21.37
CA VAL A 37 14.70 11.22 -22.51
C VAL A 37 13.68 12.24 -22.97
N SER A 38 14.01 12.96 -24.07
CA SER A 38 13.11 13.92 -24.68
C SER A 38 11.83 13.21 -25.09
N PRO A 39 10.64 13.72 -24.72
CA PRO A 39 9.39 13.19 -25.24
C PRO A 39 9.32 13.53 -26.74
N THR A 40 9.57 12.57 -27.58
CA THR A 40 9.33 12.71 -29.02
C THR A 40 7.83 12.86 -29.27
N GLY A 41 7.46 13.96 -29.87
CA GLY A 41 6.22 14.57 -30.20
C GLY A 41 5.00 13.66 -30.46
N GLY A 42 3.91 14.07 -29.86
CA GLY A 42 2.55 13.60 -30.03
C GLY A 42 1.79 13.85 -28.74
N ASN A 43 0.63 14.48 -28.80
CA ASN A 43 -0.23 14.83 -27.66
C ASN A 43 0.00 13.99 -26.39
N GLY A 44 0.71 14.54 -25.45
CA GLY A 44 1.23 14.17 -24.16
C GLY A 44 0.68 13.01 -23.32
N THR A 45 0.08 12.00 -23.88
CA THR A 45 -0.41 10.83 -23.13
C THR A 45 0.65 9.71 -23.11
N PHE A 46 1.09 9.33 -21.90
CA PHE A 46 1.93 8.14 -21.74
C PHE A 46 1.16 6.89 -22.14
N SER A 47 1.74 6.08 -23.00
CA SER A 47 1.22 4.74 -23.26
C SER A 47 1.46 3.83 -22.06
N VAL A 48 0.68 2.75 -21.96
CA VAL A 48 0.85 1.72 -20.93
C VAL A 48 2.27 1.14 -20.93
N ALA A 49 2.83 0.93 -22.14
CA ALA A 49 4.20 0.43 -22.29
C ALA A 49 5.24 1.41 -21.74
N GLN A 50 5.08 2.71 -22.01
CA GLN A 50 5.96 3.77 -21.48
C GLN A 50 5.83 3.85 -19.95
N SER A 51 4.62 3.79 -19.40
CA SER A 51 4.40 3.76 -17.96
C SER A 51 5.08 2.55 -17.30
N ARG A 52 4.96 1.37 -17.88
CA ARG A 52 5.63 0.16 -17.39
C ARG A 52 7.15 0.27 -17.45
N ALA A 53 7.71 0.78 -18.54
CA ALA A 53 9.15 0.99 -18.68
C ALA A 53 9.68 1.99 -17.65
N LEU A 54 8.99 3.12 -17.47
CA LEU A 54 9.33 4.14 -16.48
C LEU A 54 9.30 3.58 -15.05
N VAL A 55 8.22 2.86 -14.69
CA VAL A 55 8.12 2.22 -13.37
C VAL A 55 9.23 1.20 -13.15
N ALA A 56 9.59 0.42 -14.17
CA ALA A 56 10.71 -0.52 -14.08
C ALA A 56 12.06 0.18 -13.83
N GLN A 57 12.29 1.34 -14.44
CA GLN A 57 13.48 2.17 -14.18
C GLN A 57 13.45 2.76 -12.77
N LEU A 58 12.32 3.35 -12.34
CA LEU A 58 12.17 3.94 -11.01
C LEU A 58 12.38 2.91 -9.90
N ARG A 59 11.86 1.69 -10.06
CA ARG A 59 12.06 0.59 -9.09
C ARG A 59 13.54 0.20 -8.93
N ARG A 60 14.38 0.44 -9.94
CA ARG A 60 15.83 0.18 -9.92
C ARG A 60 16.63 1.37 -9.40
N ALA A 61 16.05 2.56 -9.39
CA ALA A 61 16.72 3.76 -8.92
C ALA A 61 17.01 3.65 -7.41
N GLU A 62 18.20 4.08 -7.01
CA GLU A 62 18.66 4.05 -5.61
C GLU A 62 17.72 4.82 -4.70
N ILE A 63 17.33 6.02 -5.10
CA ILE A 63 16.40 6.86 -4.34
C ILE A 63 15.07 6.15 -4.02
N TYR A 64 14.52 5.36 -4.95
CA TYR A 64 13.30 4.62 -4.67
C TYR A 64 13.57 3.45 -3.72
N ARG A 65 14.68 2.74 -3.88
CA ARG A 65 15.03 1.62 -3.02
C ARG A 65 15.25 2.07 -1.58
N ASP A 66 15.99 3.16 -1.40
CA ASP A 66 16.26 3.75 -0.08
C ASP A 66 14.98 4.26 0.57
N TYR A 67 14.14 4.96 -0.18
CA TYR A 67 12.83 5.39 0.29
C TYR A 67 11.97 4.20 0.71
N ALA A 68 11.89 3.16 -0.12
CA ALA A 68 11.08 1.98 0.18
C ALA A 68 11.64 1.19 1.37
N ALA A 69 12.95 1.13 1.54
CA ALA A 69 13.58 0.51 2.71
C ALA A 69 13.26 1.29 3.99
N ALA A 70 13.49 2.60 3.99
CA ALA A 70 13.20 3.48 5.13
C ALA A 70 11.70 3.45 5.49
N PHE A 71 10.81 3.46 4.50
CA PHE A 71 9.37 3.35 4.72
C PHE A 71 9.00 2.04 5.42
N ARG A 72 9.50 0.89 4.91
CA ARG A 72 9.25 -0.43 5.51
C ARG A 72 9.80 -0.54 6.93
N GLU A 73 10.98 0.02 7.17
CA GLU A 73 11.59 0.01 8.50
C GLU A 73 10.78 0.84 9.50
N THR A 74 10.38 2.04 9.11
CA THR A 74 9.68 2.97 9.99
C THR A 74 8.24 2.55 10.26
N THR A 75 7.51 2.11 9.23
CA THR A 75 6.08 1.79 9.34
C THR A 75 5.79 0.30 9.55
N GLY A 76 6.73 -0.54 9.16
CA GLY A 76 6.53 -1.98 9.08
C GLY A 76 5.58 -2.42 7.96
N LEU A 77 5.13 -1.53 7.08
CA LEU A 77 4.16 -1.81 6.02
C LEU A 77 4.86 -2.10 4.68
N PRO A 78 4.20 -2.87 3.79
CA PRO A 78 4.67 -3.03 2.43
C PRO A 78 4.50 -1.72 1.65
N ILE A 79 5.37 -1.49 0.68
CA ILE A 79 5.24 -0.38 -0.25
C ILE A 79 5.61 -0.83 -1.66
N ALA A 80 4.82 -0.43 -2.64
CA ALA A 80 5.03 -0.78 -4.03
C ALA A 80 4.74 0.40 -4.96
N LEU A 81 5.52 0.52 -6.03
CA LEU A 81 5.25 1.41 -7.15
C LEU A 81 4.66 0.57 -8.28
N ARG A 82 3.39 0.78 -8.63
CA ARG A 82 2.64 0.01 -9.62
C ARG A 82 2.36 0.86 -10.86
N PRO A 83 2.64 0.39 -12.09
CA PRO A 83 2.26 1.11 -13.30
C PRO A 83 0.73 1.16 -13.45
N VAL A 84 0.23 2.11 -14.22
CA VAL A 84 -1.17 2.12 -14.67
C VAL A 84 -1.49 0.84 -15.46
N GLU A 85 -2.74 0.37 -15.38
CA GLU A 85 -3.20 -0.86 -16.03
C GLU A 85 -2.34 -2.10 -15.68
N GLY A 86 -1.74 -2.09 -14.48
CA GLY A 86 -1.02 -3.24 -13.94
C GLY A 86 -2.00 -4.32 -13.49
N MET A 87 -1.74 -5.57 -13.89
CA MET A 87 -2.54 -6.73 -13.48
C MET A 87 -1.92 -7.49 -12.30
N ASP A 88 -0.89 -6.89 -11.68
CA ASP A 88 -0.16 -7.51 -10.57
C ASP A 88 -0.75 -7.09 -9.22
N LEU A 89 -0.63 -7.97 -8.23
CA LEU A 89 -0.87 -7.63 -6.83
C LEU A 89 0.35 -6.86 -6.31
N PRO A 90 0.21 -5.60 -5.89
CA PRO A 90 1.35 -4.70 -5.66
C PRO A 90 2.29 -5.16 -4.55
N HIS A 91 1.76 -5.84 -3.54
CA HIS A 91 2.53 -6.25 -2.35
C HIS A 91 2.89 -7.73 -2.33
N HIS A 92 2.49 -8.51 -3.37
CA HIS A 92 2.75 -9.94 -3.40
C HIS A 92 4.27 -10.21 -3.46
N GLY A 93 4.76 -10.98 -2.47
CA GLY A 93 6.18 -11.27 -2.31
C GLY A 93 6.99 -10.19 -1.59
N ASP A 94 6.37 -9.08 -1.14
CA ASP A 94 7.04 -8.09 -0.30
C ASP A 94 7.34 -8.71 1.09
N PRO A 95 8.54 -8.49 1.69
CA PRO A 95 8.87 -9.00 3.03
C PRO A 95 7.92 -8.54 4.14
N ARG A 96 7.15 -7.49 3.90
CA ARG A 96 6.16 -6.93 4.84
C ARG A 96 4.72 -7.24 4.44
N GLU A 97 4.52 -8.06 3.39
CA GLU A 97 3.19 -8.53 3.00
C GLU A 97 2.44 -9.11 4.20
N ALA A 98 1.17 -8.74 4.38
CA ALA A 98 0.36 -9.31 5.45
C ALA A 98 0.16 -10.82 5.22
N PRO A 99 0.37 -11.68 6.24
CA PRO A 99 0.24 -13.14 6.10
C PRO A 99 -1.14 -13.56 5.57
N PHE A 100 -2.18 -12.84 5.95
CA PHE A 100 -3.53 -13.05 5.44
C PHE A 100 -3.62 -12.82 3.92
N CYS A 101 -3.05 -11.71 3.41
CA CYS A 101 -3.03 -11.41 1.98
C CYS A 101 -2.18 -12.43 1.20
N ALA A 102 -1.03 -12.84 1.74
CA ALA A 102 -0.18 -13.87 1.14
C ALA A 102 -0.91 -15.22 1.00
N LEU A 103 -1.78 -15.59 1.94
CA LEU A 103 -2.64 -16.78 1.84
C LEU A 103 -3.72 -16.61 0.77
N LEU A 104 -4.33 -15.43 0.68
CA LEU A 104 -5.34 -15.13 -0.35
C LEU A 104 -4.75 -15.17 -1.76
N ALA A 105 -3.53 -14.72 -1.97
CA ALA A 105 -2.87 -14.70 -3.27
C ALA A 105 -2.64 -16.11 -3.85
N ARG A 106 -2.73 -17.17 -3.05
CA ARG A 106 -2.56 -18.57 -3.49
C ARG A 106 -3.78 -19.15 -4.20
N SER A 107 -4.95 -18.54 -4.05
CA SER A 107 -6.19 -18.98 -4.66
C SER A 107 -6.55 -18.09 -5.84
N ASN A 108 -6.84 -18.67 -7.01
CA ASN A 108 -7.27 -17.93 -8.19
C ASN A 108 -8.52 -17.08 -7.93
N HIS A 109 -9.45 -17.59 -7.14
CA HIS A 109 -10.72 -16.89 -6.83
C HIS A 109 -10.49 -15.66 -5.93
N SER A 110 -9.72 -15.81 -4.86
CA SER A 110 -9.40 -14.66 -4.00
C SER A 110 -8.46 -13.68 -4.68
N CYS A 111 -7.55 -14.14 -5.54
CA CYS A 111 -6.71 -13.29 -6.36
C CYS A 111 -7.57 -12.39 -7.29
N ALA A 112 -8.61 -12.93 -7.92
CA ALA A 112 -9.54 -12.15 -8.73
C ALA A 112 -10.22 -11.03 -7.93
N ALA A 113 -10.65 -11.29 -6.70
CA ALA A 113 -11.22 -10.29 -5.81
C ALA A 113 -10.21 -9.21 -5.40
N CYS A 114 -8.94 -9.58 -5.18
CA CYS A 114 -7.86 -8.61 -4.93
C CYS A 114 -7.59 -7.74 -6.17
N LEU A 115 -7.61 -8.30 -7.37
CA LEU A 115 -7.45 -7.54 -8.61
C LEU A 115 -8.60 -6.55 -8.86
N GLN A 116 -9.82 -6.83 -8.38
CA GLN A 116 -10.93 -5.87 -8.42
C GLN A 116 -10.60 -4.62 -7.56
N LEU A 117 -9.96 -4.78 -6.41
CA LEU A 117 -9.50 -3.65 -5.63
C LEU A 117 -8.50 -2.80 -6.43
N GLN A 118 -7.59 -3.43 -7.17
CA GLN A 118 -6.59 -2.71 -7.97
C GLN A 118 -7.22 -1.90 -9.11
N ARG A 119 -8.28 -2.37 -9.72
CA ARG A 119 -9.05 -1.60 -10.71
C ARG A 119 -9.70 -0.37 -10.07
N ARG A 120 -10.32 -0.54 -8.90
CA ARG A 120 -10.90 0.56 -8.15
C ARG A 120 -9.85 1.60 -7.74
N VAL A 121 -8.64 1.18 -7.36
CA VAL A 121 -7.52 2.08 -7.10
C VAL A 121 -7.24 2.94 -8.33
N GLU A 122 -7.19 2.35 -9.52
CA GLU A 122 -6.93 3.10 -10.75
C GLU A 122 -8.03 4.11 -11.08
N GLU A 123 -9.27 3.78 -10.78
CA GLU A 123 -10.42 4.64 -11.02
C GLU A 123 -10.50 5.79 -9.99
N GLU A 124 -10.43 5.45 -8.69
CA GLU A 124 -10.74 6.37 -7.60
C GLU A 124 -9.52 7.21 -7.15
N ALA A 125 -8.28 6.68 -7.29
CA ALA A 125 -7.06 7.37 -6.84
C ALA A 125 -6.36 8.18 -7.93
N ARG A 126 -6.94 8.33 -9.10
CA ARG A 126 -6.30 9.07 -10.22
C ARG A 126 -6.07 10.55 -9.92
N LEU A 127 -6.98 11.19 -9.24
CA LEU A 127 -6.93 12.64 -9.03
C LEU A 127 -6.21 13.02 -7.72
N ALA A 128 -6.39 12.23 -6.68
CA ALA A 128 -5.84 12.48 -5.35
C ALA A 128 -5.57 11.17 -4.61
N PRO A 129 -4.74 11.18 -3.56
CA PRO A 129 -4.54 10.02 -2.70
C PRO A 129 -5.88 9.47 -2.19
N LYS A 130 -6.00 8.15 -2.19
CA LYS A 130 -7.18 7.44 -1.69
C LYS A 130 -6.79 6.24 -0.86
N THR A 131 -7.59 6.00 0.18
CA THR A 131 -7.57 4.74 0.94
C THR A 131 -8.84 3.96 0.59
N LEU A 132 -8.67 2.76 0.09
CA LEU A 132 -9.75 1.87 -0.30
C LEU A 132 -9.76 0.63 0.58
N ARG A 133 -10.96 0.11 0.83
CA ARG A 133 -11.14 -1.11 1.61
C ARG A 133 -11.44 -2.28 0.68
N CYS A 134 -10.70 -3.38 0.85
CA CYS A 134 -10.95 -4.62 0.13
C CYS A 134 -12.16 -5.40 0.71
N PHE A 135 -12.55 -6.47 0.04
CA PHE A 135 -13.66 -7.34 0.46
C PHE A 135 -13.46 -7.95 1.86
N ALA A 136 -12.21 -8.18 2.27
CA ALA A 136 -11.87 -8.72 3.58
C ALA A 136 -11.77 -7.65 4.68
N GLY A 137 -11.98 -6.38 4.34
CA GLY A 137 -11.98 -5.26 5.27
C GLY A 137 -10.61 -4.62 5.50
N LEU A 138 -9.55 -5.11 4.86
CA LEU A 138 -8.23 -4.47 4.90
C LEU A 138 -8.21 -3.23 4.02
N CYS A 139 -7.41 -2.26 4.41
CA CYS A 139 -7.23 -0.99 3.70
C CYS A 139 -5.92 -0.98 2.94
N ASP A 140 -5.99 -0.45 1.72
CA ASP A 140 -4.85 -0.06 0.89
C ASP A 140 -4.96 1.42 0.55
N SER A 141 -3.84 2.12 0.64
CA SER A 141 -3.72 3.53 0.29
C SER A 141 -2.90 3.66 -0.98
N ALA A 142 -3.35 4.48 -1.90
CA ALA A 142 -2.66 4.74 -3.16
C ALA A 142 -2.49 6.24 -3.39
N VAL A 143 -1.30 6.62 -3.85
CA VAL A 143 -0.95 7.99 -4.25
C VAL A 143 -0.62 7.97 -5.73
N PRO A 144 -1.28 8.80 -6.58
CA PRO A 144 -0.97 8.86 -8.00
C PRO A 144 0.40 9.50 -8.22
N VAL A 145 1.22 8.86 -9.04
CA VAL A 145 2.50 9.40 -9.50
C VAL A 145 2.32 9.94 -10.90
N ARG A 146 2.71 11.20 -11.12
CA ARG A 146 2.45 11.93 -12.34
C ARG A 146 3.73 12.36 -13.04
N VAL A 147 3.64 12.44 -14.37
CA VAL A 147 4.58 13.15 -15.22
C VAL A 147 3.77 14.16 -16.03
N GLY A 148 3.91 15.45 -15.70
CA GLY A 148 2.97 16.48 -16.15
C GLY A 148 1.54 16.14 -15.70
N GLU A 149 0.60 16.18 -16.61
CA GLU A 149 -0.82 15.85 -16.36
C GLU A 149 -1.10 14.33 -16.36
N ASN A 150 -0.14 13.51 -16.78
CA ASN A 150 -0.38 12.08 -16.94
C ASN A 150 -0.09 11.30 -15.65
N VAL A 151 -1.03 10.49 -15.19
CA VAL A 151 -0.78 9.49 -14.16
C VAL A 151 -0.05 8.33 -14.80
N VAL A 152 1.17 8.05 -14.36
CA VAL A 152 2.03 6.98 -14.89
C VAL A 152 2.14 5.78 -13.96
N ALA A 153 1.89 5.99 -12.67
CA ALA A 153 1.97 4.94 -11.66
C ALA A 153 1.13 5.28 -10.43
N PHE A 154 1.02 4.31 -9.54
CA PHE A 154 0.51 4.49 -8.18
C PHE A 154 1.55 4.00 -7.18
N LEU A 155 1.89 4.83 -6.21
CA LEU A 155 2.62 4.40 -5.03
C LEU A 155 1.61 3.87 -4.02
N GLN A 156 1.70 2.58 -3.67
CA GLN A 156 0.71 1.89 -2.84
C GLN A 156 1.34 1.34 -1.58
N THR A 157 0.60 1.42 -0.48
CA THR A 157 0.89 0.80 0.81
C THR A 157 -0.40 0.34 1.46
N GLY A 158 -0.34 -0.52 2.44
CA GLY A 158 -1.55 -0.93 3.13
C GLY A 158 -1.51 -2.33 3.71
N GLN A 159 -2.54 -3.12 3.39
CA GLN A 159 -2.80 -4.44 3.98
C GLN A 159 -2.99 -4.35 5.50
N VAL A 160 -3.64 -3.28 5.96
CA VAL A 160 -3.91 -3.01 7.37
C VAL A 160 -5.41 -3.02 7.66
N LEU A 161 -5.77 -3.39 8.87
CA LEU A 161 -7.15 -3.23 9.35
C LEU A 161 -7.32 -1.83 9.95
N PRO A 162 -8.48 -1.17 9.74
CA PRO A 162 -8.74 0.16 10.32
C PRO A 162 -8.97 0.13 11.84
N GLN A 163 -9.15 -1.06 12.40
CA GLN A 163 -9.38 -1.32 13.83
C GLN A 163 -8.87 -2.73 14.15
N ALA A 164 -8.67 -3.01 15.43
CA ALA A 164 -8.28 -4.34 15.91
C ALA A 164 -9.15 -5.45 15.29
N PRO A 165 -8.55 -6.56 14.84
CA PRO A 165 -9.28 -7.66 14.24
C PRO A 165 -10.33 -8.22 15.21
N THR A 166 -11.51 -8.53 14.68
CA THR A 166 -12.61 -9.12 15.44
C THR A 166 -13.13 -10.39 14.80
N ARG A 167 -13.72 -11.29 15.59
CA ARG A 167 -14.37 -12.49 15.08
C ARG A 167 -15.46 -12.14 14.04
N ALA A 168 -16.24 -11.11 14.29
CA ALA A 168 -17.27 -10.65 13.35
C ALA A 168 -16.65 -10.15 12.03
N GLY A 169 -15.51 -9.45 12.10
CA GLY A 169 -14.74 -9.02 10.93
C GLY A 169 -14.25 -10.21 10.11
N PHE A 170 -13.60 -11.18 10.76
CA PHE A 170 -13.16 -12.40 10.11
C PHE A 170 -14.31 -13.16 9.46
N ASN A 171 -15.43 -13.35 10.17
CA ASN A 171 -16.61 -14.06 9.64
C ASN A 171 -17.21 -13.38 8.40
N ARG A 172 -17.12 -12.04 8.28
CA ARG A 172 -17.50 -11.33 7.05
C ARG A 172 -16.53 -11.64 5.91
N ALA A 173 -15.24 -11.54 6.16
CA ALA A 173 -14.20 -11.84 5.18
C ALA A 173 -14.29 -13.30 4.69
N ALA A 174 -14.47 -14.26 5.58
CA ALA A 174 -14.64 -15.67 5.26
C ALA A 174 -15.87 -15.93 4.39
N ARG A 175 -17.01 -15.29 4.69
CA ARG A 175 -18.23 -15.41 3.86
C ARG A 175 -18.02 -14.88 2.45
N GLU A 176 -17.34 -13.77 2.30
CA GLU A 176 -17.02 -13.22 0.97
C GLU A 176 -16.08 -14.16 0.21
N LEU A 177 -15.06 -14.73 0.85
CA LEU A 177 -14.18 -15.73 0.24
C LEU A 177 -14.94 -16.96 -0.27
N LEU A 178 -15.88 -17.49 0.53
CA LEU A 178 -16.70 -18.62 0.13
C LEU A 178 -17.60 -18.28 -1.06
N ARG A 179 -18.10 -17.04 -1.18
CA ARG A 179 -18.86 -16.58 -2.35
C ARG A 179 -18.03 -16.61 -3.65
N TYR A 180 -16.72 -16.37 -3.54
CA TYR A 180 -15.80 -16.49 -4.67
C TYR A 180 -15.39 -17.94 -4.94
N GLY A 181 -15.95 -18.95 -4.24
CA GLY A 181 -15.62 -20.35 -4.42
C GLY A 181 -14.21 -20.73 -3.99
N ALA A 182 -13.61 -19.94 -3.11
CA ALA A 182 -12.26 -20.24 -2.62
C ALA A 182 -12.31 -21.44 -1.66
N GLU A 183 -11.67 -22.53 -2.05
CA GLU A 183 -11.28 -23.57 -1.08
C GLU A 183 -10.13 -23.01 -0.24
N ALA A 184 -10.38 -22.83 1.05
CA ALA A 184 -9.40 -22.23 1.94
C ALA A 184 -9.39 -22.95 3.30
N ASP A 185 -8.20 -23.14 3.82
CA ASP A 185 -8.02 -23.51 5.22
C ASP A 185 -8.44 -22.34 6.12
N LEU A 186 -9.71 -22.36 6.52
CA LEU A 186 -10.31 -21.27 7.31
C LEU A 186 -9.59 -21.06 8.65
N LYS A 187 -9.06 -22.10 9.26
CA LYS A 187 -8.32 -21.98 10.52
C LYS A 187 -7.03 -21.18 10.32
N ARG A 188 -6.27 -21.54 9.31
CA ARG A 188 -5.04 -20.83 8.96
C ARG A 188 -5.28 -19.39 8.52
N LEU A 189 -6.36 -19.16 7.78
CA LEU A 189 -6.78 -17.80 7.40
C LEU A 189 -7.19 -16.97 8.61
N GLU A 190 -7.89 -17.57 9.57
CA GLU A 190 -8.28 -16.91 10.81
C GLU A 190 -7.06 -16.47 11.62
N GLU A 191 -6.11 -17.38 11.84
CA GLU A 191 -4.86 -17.09 12.56
C GLU A 191 -4.12 -15.92 11.89
N ALA A 192 -3.99 -15.93 10.55
CA ALA A 192 -3.36 -14.86 9.79
C ALA A 192 -4.14 -13.55 9.83
N TYR A 193 -5.48 -13.60 9.85
CA TYR A 193 -6.34 -12.41 9.97
C TYR A 193 -6.12 -11.70 11.31
N PHE A 194 -6.03 -12.46 12.41
CA PHE A 194 -5.79 -11.89 13.73
C PHE A 194 -4.36 -11.36 13.94
N GLN A 195 -3.41 -11.74 13.06
CA GLN A 195 -2.06 -11.19 13.02
C GLN A 195 -1.94 -9.94 12.12
N THR A 196 -3.02 -9.58 11.42
CA THR A 196 -3.01 -8.40 10.52
C THR A 196 -2.85 -7.12 11.34
N ARG A 197 -1.99 -6.23 10.87
CA ARG A 197 -1.72 -4.92 11.50
C ARG A 197 -2.93 -3.99 11.46
N VAL A 198 -2.92 -3.05 12.40
CA VAL A 198 -3.91 -1.96 12.51
C VAL A 198 -3.24 -0.64 12.19
#